data_8a6c0300c4439612e7e2b84aac9c5d75
#
_entry.id   8a6c0300c4439612e7e2b84aac9c5d75
#
_cell.length_a   1.000
_cell.length_b   1.000
_cell.length_c   1.000
_cell.angle_alpha   90.00
_cell.angle_beta   90.00
_cell.angle_gamma   90.00
#
_symmetry.space_group_name_H-M   'P 1'
#
loop_
_entity.id
_entity.type
_entity.pdbx_description
1 polymer ?
#
loop_
_entity_poly.entity_id
_entity_poly.type
_entity_poly.pdbx_seq_one_letter_code
_entity_poly.pdbx_strand_id
1 'polypeptide(L)'
;MLCRKNFFTLSCIFILLVAMMSFIKPDKKKKIIFFGDSITQMGMKPGGYITQMDSLIKKEGIDNYQLEGAGIGGNKVYDLYLRMDTDVLSKNPDIVFIYVGINDIWHKVTHGTGTDPDKYEVFYKAIIKKLTDRNIKVVLCTPTVIGERNDYSNQQDGELNMYSNIIRNIAQKQSIPVCDLRNVFIKYLQENNPTNQEKGILTTDRVHLNDKGNLIVAQQMWKLIKDVR
;
A
#
# COMPACT_ATOMS: atom_id res chain seq x y z
N MET A 1 58.35 27.24 -27.22
CA MET A 1 57.19 26.79 -28.01
C MET A 1 56.45 25.57 -27.41
N LEU A 2 56.80 25.16 -26.19
CA LEU A 2 56.20 23.96 -25.53
C LEU A 2 54.97 24.28 -24.60
N CYS A 3 54.71 25.51 -24.25
CA CYS A 3 53.68 25.83 -23.25
C CYS A 3 52.24 25.91 -23.81
N ARG A 4 52.05 26.06 -25.12
CA ARG A 4 50.72 26.22 -25.74
C ARG A 4 49.96 24.87 -26.00
N LYS A 5 50.70 23.76 -26.17
CA LYS A 5 50.06 22.46 -26.44
C LYS A 5 49.39 21.82 -25.21
N ASN A 6 49.95 22.06 -24.00
CA ASN A 6 49.41 21.49 -22.77
C ASN A 6 48.13 22.20 -22.29
N PHE A 7 47.95 23.45 -22.65
CA PHE A 7 46.74 24.21 -22.27
C PHE A 7 45.50 23.77 -23.06
N PHE A 8 45.70 23.41 -24.33
CA PHE A 8 44.61 22.91 -25.19
C PHE A 8 44.16 21.51 -24.80
N THR A 9 45.08 20.62 -24.42
CA THR A 9 44.77 19.27 -23.96
C THR A 9 44.08 19.26 -22.61
N LEU A 10 44.48 20.11 -21.66
CA LEU A 10 43.77 20.23 -20.37
C LEU A 10 42.35 20.80 -20.54
N SER A 11 42.16 21.77 -21.43
CA SER A 11 40.83 22.33 -21.71
C SER A 11 39.89 21.34 -22.36
N CYS A 12 40.38 20.51 -23.27
CA CYS A 12 39.57 19.44 -23.90
C CYS A 12 39.17 18.32 -22.91
N ILE A 13 40.09 17.97 -21.98
CA ILE A 13 39.78 16.94 -20.94
C ILE A 13 38.74 17.51 -19.95
N PHE A 14 38.82 18.79 -19.58
CA PHE A 14 37.82 19.41 -18.70
C PHE A 14 36.44 19.52 -19.34
N ILE A 15 36.36 19.85 -20.64
CA ILE A 15 35.09 19.86 -21.40
C ILE A 15 34.51 18.45 -21.56
N LEU A 16 35.32 17.41 -21.75
CA LEU A 16 34.85 16.03 -21.80
C LEU A 16 34.34 15.54 -20.44
N LEU A 17 34.98 15.91 -19.33
CA LEU A 17 34.55 15.60 -17.97
C LEU A 17 33.21 16.29 -17.61
N VAL A 18 33.06 17.57 -18.00
CA VAL A 18 31.81 18.32 -17.79
C VAL A 18 30.69 17.74 -18.67
N ALA A 19 30.97 17.33 -19.91
CA ALA A 19 30.00 16.67 -20.77
C ALA A 19 29.59 15.28 -20.24
N MET A 20 30.49 14.51 -19.65
CA MET A 20 30.13 13.22 -19.00
C MET A 20 29.29 13.42 -17.74
N MET A 21 29.48 14.47 -16.95
CA MET A 21 28.66 14.78 -15.80
C MET A 21 27.22 15.20 -16.18
N SER A 22 27.00 15.71 -17.40
CA SER A 22 25.67 16.14 -17.87
C SER A 22 24.73 14.99 -18.25
N PHE A 23 25.19 13.75 -18.29
CA PHE A 23 24.38 12.58 -18.66
C PHE A 23 23.91 11.70 -17.48
N ILE A 24 24.25 12.07 -16.25
CA ILE A 24 23.69 11.39 -15.07
C ILE A 24 22.28 11.94 -14.89
N LYS A 25 21.28 11.38 -15.62
CA LYS A 25 19.89 11.60 -15.28
C LYS A 25 19.68 11.08 -13.86
N PRO A 26 19.13 11.88 -12.94
CA PRO A 26 18.77 11.34 -11.64
C PRO A 26 17.85 10.13 -11.84
N ASP A 27 18.14 9.03 -11.17
CA ASP A 27 17.33 7.83 -11.25
C ASP A 27 15.87 8.21 -10.93
N LYS A 28 14.97 7.88 -11.87
CA LYS A 28 13.54 8.15 -11.70
C LYS A 28 13.05 7.41 -10.46
N LYS A 29 12.52 8.16 -9.48
CA LYS A 29 11.91 7.55 -8.30
C LYS A 29 10.83 6.57 -8.71
N LYS A 30 10.82 5.38 -8.10
CA LYS A 30 9.75 4.40 -8.26
C LYS A 30 8.48 4.94 -7.59
N LYS A 31 7.42 5.06 -8.36
CA LYS A 31 6.13 5.53 -7.87
C LYS A 31 5.31 4.38 -7.30
N ILE A 32 4.93 4.50 -6.04
CA ILE A 32 4.07 3.56 -5.34
C ILE A 32 2.73 4.24 -5.09
N ILE A 33 1.62 3.63 -5.55
CA ILE A 33 0.27 4.08 -5.24
C ILE A 33 -0.37 3.10 -4.26
N PHE A 34 -0.94 3.65 -3.19
CA PHE A 34 -1.80 2.93 -2.24
C PHE A 34 -3.25 3.18 -2.64
N PHE A 35 -3.93 2.14 -3.08
CA PHE A 35 -5.27 2.20 -3.65
C PHE A 35 -6.26 1.55 -2.70
N GLY A 36 -7.21 2.33 -2.16
CA GLY A 36 -8.08 1.85 -1.10
C GLY A 36 -9.21 2.81 -0.72
N ASP A 37 -9.67 2.65 0.50
CA ASP A 37 -10.82 3.34 1.09
C ASP A 37 -10.42 4.48 2.07
N SER A 38 -11.23 4.70 3.14
CA SER A 38 -10.96 5.70 4.17
C SER A 38 -9.65 5.47 4.93
N ILE A 39 -9.25 4.23 5.14
CA ILE A 39 -7.98 3.90 5.82
C ILE A 39 -6.81 4.41 4.97
N THR A 40 -6.87 4.22 3.67
CA THR A 40 -5.87 4.75 2.73
C THR A 40 -5.95 6.27 2.59
N GLN A 41 -7.15 6.85 2.59
CA GLN A 41 -7.34 8.30 2.59
C GLN A 41 -6.70 8.95 3.82
N MET A 42 -6.93 8.38 5.01
CA MET A 42 -6.30 8.82 6.26
C MET A 42 -4.80 8.52 6.30
N GLY A 43 -4.36 7.50 5.57
CA GLY A 43 -2.95 7.11 5.45
C GLY A 43 -2.03 8.22 4.95
N MET A 44 -2.57 9.20 4.20
CA MET A 44 -1.84 10.38 3.72
C MET A 44 -1.78 11.52 4.74
N LYS A 45 -2.56 11.48 5.83
CA LYS A 45 -2.52 12.50 6.87
C LYS A 45 -1.27 12.34 7.75
N PRO A 46 -0.84 13.38 8.47
CA PRO A 46 0.22 13.24 9.46
C PRO A 46 -0.07 12.09 10.43
N GLY A 47 0.90 11.18 10.63
CA GLY A 47 0.73 9.97 11.44
C GLY A 47 0.04 8.80 10.74
N GLY A 48 -0.49 8.99 9.52
CA GLY A 48 -1.07 7.91 8.72
C GLY A 48 -0.01 6.94 8.19
N TYR A 49 -0.42 5.73 7.82
CA TYR A 49 0.53 4.67 7.48
C TYR A 49 1.42 4.98 6.27
N ILE A 50 0.95 5.76 5.29
CA ILE A 50 1.75 6.15 4.11
C ILE A 50 2.83 7.15 4.53
N THR A 51 2.48 8.17 5.36
CA THR A 51 3.44 9.14 5.87
C THR A 51 4.44 8.53 6.84
N GLN A 52 4.02 7.56 7.64
CA GLN A 52 4.93 6.80 8.50
C GLN A 52 5.87 5.92 7.67
N MET A 53 5.38 5.27 6.61
CA MET A 53 6.21 4.49 5.69
C MET A 53 7.26 5.38 4.99
N ASP A 54 6.89 6.57 4.52
CA ASP A 54 7.82 7.55 3.94
C ASP A 54 8.92 7.93 4.95
N SER A 55 8.54 8.12 6.21
CA SER A 55 9.48 8.40 7.30
C SER A 55 10.44 7.24 7.57
N LEU A 56 9.96 5.98 7.53
CA LEU A 56 10.80 4.79 7.67
C LEU A 56 11.80 4.68 6.51
N ILE A 57 11.36 4.90 5.28
CA ILE A 57 12.19 4.88 4.07
C ILE A 57 13.32 5.91 4.18
N LYS A 58 12.97 7.15 4.53
CA LYS A 58 13.94 8.25 4.70
C LYS A 58 14.94 7.98 5.81
N LYS A 59 14.50 7.39 6.93
CA LYS A 59 15.37 7.01 8.04
C LYS A 59 16.42 5.96 7.64
N GLU A 60 16.12 5.11 6.68
CA GLU A 60 17.06 4.16 6.11
C GLU A 60 17.99 4.78 5.03
N GLY A 61 17.91 6.10 4.81
CA GLY A 61 18.73 6.81 3.80
C GLY A 61 18.30 6.54 2.36
N ILE A 62 17.06 6.08 2.14
CA ILE A 62 16.53 5.72 0.84
C ILE A 62 15.65 6.87 0.34
N ASP A 63 15.87 7.33 -0.90
CA ASP A 63 15.12 8.45 -1.48
C ASP A 63 14.54 8.15 -2.88
N ASN A 64 14.68 6.91 -3.34
CA ASN A 64 14.30 6.49 -4.69
C ASN A 64 12.82 6.08 -4.84
N TYR A 65 11.96 6.40 -3.86
CA TYR A 65 10.54 6.16 -3.90
C TYR A 65 9.73 7.45 -3.84
N GLN A 66 8.58 7.44 -4.53
CA GLN A 66 7.52 8.43 -4.42
C GLN A 66 6.25 7.72 -3.99
N LEU A 67 5.73 8.06 -2.81
CA LEU A 67 4.52 7.45 -2.25
C LEU A 67 3.31 8.34 -2.52
N GLU A 68 2.21 7.75 -2.97
CA GLU A 68 0.97 8.47 -3.26
C GLU A 68 -0.25 7.66 -2.80
N GLY A 69 -1.19 8.30 -2.12
CA GLY A 69 -2.45 7.70 -1.72
C GLY A 69 -3.57 7.98 -2.71
N ALA A 70 -4.31 6.95 -3.07
CA ALA A 70 -5.54 7.00 -3.86
C ALA A 70 -6.69 6.38 -3.05
N GLY A 71 -6.92 6.89 -1.84
CA GLY A 71 -7.98 6.46 -0.92
C GLY A 71 -9.18 7.39 -0.96
N ILE A 72 -10.40 6.82 -0.95
CA ILE A 72 -11.66 7.55 -0.82
C ILE A 72 -12.53 6.86 0.24
N GLY A 73 -13.04 7.63 1.20
CA GLY A 73 -13.87 7.11 2.28
C GLY A 73 -15.11 6.36 1.78
N GLY A 74 -15.44 5.25 2.43
CA GLY A 74 -16.61 4.44 2.10
C GLY A 74 -16.47 3.53 0.88
N ASN A 75 -15.37 3.64 0.10
CA ASN A 75 -15.18 2.86 -1.11
C ASN A 75 -15.12 1.35 -0.84
N LYS A 76 -15.65 0.61 -1.77
CA LYS A 76 -15.67 -0.84 -1.90
C LYS A 76 -14.87 -1.27 -3.12
N VAL A 77 -14.66 -2.54 -3.28
CA VAL A 77 -13.87 -3.08 -4.41
C VAL A 77 -14.35 -2.60 -5.78
N TYR A 78 -15.66 -2.50 -5.99
CA TYR A 78 -16.21 -2.04 -7.28
C TYR A 78 -15.98 -0.53 -7.51
N ASP A 79 -15.98 0.30 -6.45
CA ASP A 79 -15.66 1.71 -6.57
C ASP A 79 -14.20 1.91 -7.02
N LEU A 80 -13.28 1.09 -6.48
CA LEU A 80 -11.91 1.09 -6.93
C LEU A 80 -11.83 0.76 -8.43
N TYR A 81 -12.52 -0.28 -8.88
CA TYR A 81 -12.54 -0.66 -10.30
C TYR A 81 -13.01 0.49 -11.18
N LEU A 82 -14.08 1.19 -10.78
CA LEU A 82 -14.68 2.27 -11.57
C LEU A 82 -13.78 3.50 -11.70
N ARG A 83 -12.96 3.82 -10.69
CA ARG A 83 -12.10 5.02 -10.68
C ARG A 83 -10.61 4.74 -10.96
N MET A 84 -10.21 3.49 -11.16
CA MET A 84 -8.79 3.16 -11.29
C MET A 84 -8.09 3.79 -12.49
N ASP A 85 -8.81 4.06 -13.58
CA ASP A 85 -8.21 4.66 -14.78
C ASP A 85 -7.70 6.08 -14.49
N THR A 86 -8.50 6.89 -13.78
CA THR A 86 -8.16 8.27 -13.41
C THR A 86 -7.21 8.35 -12.21
N ASP A 87 -7.45 7.54 -11.18
CA ASP A 87 -6.78 7.71 -9.90
C ASP A 87 -5.45 6.94 -9.80
N VAL A 88 -5.26 5.94 -10.64
CA VAL A 88 -4.10 5.06 -10.62
C VAL A 88 -3.40 4.97 -11.97
N LEU A 89 -4.09 4.50 -13.01
CA LEU A 89 -3.45 4.16 -14.29
C LEU A 89 -2.91 5.38 -15.03
N SER A 90 -3.61 6.52 -14.98
CA SER A 90 -3.16 7.81 -15.55
C SER A 90 -1.85 8.33 -14.96
N LYS A 91 -1.51 7.88 -13.74
CA LYS A 91 -0.31 8.31 -13.01
C LYS A 91 0.92 7.45 -13.30
N ASN A 92 0.76 6.37 -14.08
CA ASN A 92 1.82 5.45 -14.46
C ASN A 92 2.68 4.99 -13.26
N PRO A 93 2.09 4.32 -12.23
CA PRO A 93 2.83 3.82 -11.09
C PRO A 93 3.69 2.61 -11.46
N ASP A 94 4.77 2.41 -10.70
CA ASP A 94 5.59 1.20 -10.79
C ASP A 94 5.02 0.07 -9.91
N ILE A 95 4.39 0.43 -8.78
CA ILE A 95 3.84 -0.50 -7.79
C ILE A 95 2.49 0.02 -7.30
N VAL A 96 1.51 -0.87 -7.16
CA VAL A 96 0.21 -0.56 -6.54
C VAL A 96 -0.07 -1.52 -5.39
N PHE A 97 -0.31 -0.97 -4.21
CA PHE A 97 -0.90 -1.69 -3.09
C PHE A 97 -2.41 -1.59 -3.19
N ILE A 98 -3.13 -2.72 -3.25
CA ILE A 98 -4.59 -2.77 -3.20
C ILE A 98 -4.99 -3.08 -1.76
N TYR A 99 -5.58 -2.09 -1.07
CA TYR A 99 -5.99 -2.22 0.33
C TYR A 99 -7.46 -1.81 0.48
N VAL A 100 -8.37 -2.75 0.27
CA VAL A 100 -9.83 -2.58 0.28
C VAL A 100 -10.50 -3.85 0.76
N GLY A 101 -11.71 -3.74 1.30
CA GLY A 101 -12.54 -4.88 1.74
C GLY A 101 -13.29 -4.63 3.04
N ILE A 102 -12.85 -3.69 3.86
CA ILE A 102 -13.54 -3.35 5.12
C ILE A 102 -14.99 -2.91 4.84
N ASN A 103 -15.20 -1.99 3.91
CA ASN A 103 -16.53 -1.47 3.59
C ASN A 103 -17.40 -2.46 2.81
N ASP A 104 -16.78 -3.39 2.10
CA ASP A 104 -17.49 -4.50 1.44
C ASP A 104 -18.23 -5.37 2.44
N ILE A 105 -17.73 -5.43 3.68
CA ILE A 105 -18.29 -6.19 4.81
C ILE A 105 -19.05 -5.28 5.77
N TRP A 106 -18.40 -4.25 6.29
CA TRP A 106 -18.93 -3.37 7.34
C TRP A 106 -20.22 -2.67 6.92
N HIS A 107 -20.27 -2.19 5.68
CA HIS A 107 -21.44 -1.49 5.17
C HIS A 107 -22.65 -2.39 4.90
N LYS A 108 -22.51 -3.71 4.87
CA LYS A 108 -23.66 -4.61 4.85
C LYS A 108 -24.56 -4.40 6.08
N VAL A 109 -23.93 -4.26 7.24
CA VAL A 109 -24.64 -4.10 8.53
C VAL A 109 -24.99 -2.64 8.78
N THR A 110 -24.11 -1.69 8.48
CA THR A 110 -24.28 -0.28 8.88
C THR A 110 -25.06 0.55 7.87
N HIS A 111 -25.06 0.17 6.59
CA HIS A 111 -25.65 0.96 5.50
C HIS A 111 -26.57 0.14 4.58
N GLY A 112 -26.72 -1.16 4.81
CA GLY A 112 -27.44 -2.04 3.89
C GLY A 112 -26.78 -2.20 2.52
N THR A 113 -25.49 -1.86 2.41
CA THR A 113 -24.72 -1.90 1.17
C THR A 113 -23.38 -2.60 1.40
N GLY A 114 -23.04 -3.52 0.57
CA GLY A 114 -21.77 -4.25 0.64
C GLY A 114 -21.47 -4.88 -0.70
N THR A 115 -20.48 -5.75 -0.74
CA THR A 115 -20.18 -6.53 -1.93
C THR A 115 -20.23 -8.01 -1.56
N ASP A 116 -20.99 -8.81 -2.29
CA ASP A 116 -21.01 -10.25 -2.07
C ASP A 116 -19.66 -10.88 -2.41
N PRO A 117 -19.28 -11.99 -1.75
CA PRO A 117 -17.95 -12.60 -1.90
C PRO A 117 -17.56 -12.93 -3.34
N ASP A 118 -18.50 -13.44 -4.14
CA ASP A 118 -18.30 -13.79 -5.55
C ASP A 118 -18.01 -12.54 -6.39
N LYS A 119 -18.80 -11.48 -6.21
CA LYS A 119 -18.58 -10.19 -6.88
C LYS A 119 -17.28 -9.52 -6.43
N TYR A 120 -16.98 -9.60 -5.12
CA TYR A 120 -15.73 -9.10 -4.58
C TYR A 120 -14.52 -9.74 -5.29
N GLU A 121 -14.52 -11.06 -5.42
CA GLU A 121 -13.46 -11.80 -6.12
C GLU A 121 -13.35 -11.39 -7.59
N VAL A 122 -14.48 -11.23 -8.30
CA VAL A 122 -14.52 -10.83 -9.71
C VAL A 122 -13.91 -9.43 -9.90
N PHE A 123 -14.35 -8.43 -9.13
CA PHE A 123 -13.82 -7.07 -9.23
C PHE A 123 -12.34 -7.00 -8.83
N TYR A 124 -11.96 -7.72 -7.78
CA TYR A 124 -10.57 -7.76 -7.32
C TYR A 124 -9.65 -8.29 -8.43
N LYS A 125 -10.02 -9.41 -9.08
CA LYS A 125 -9.31 -9.97 -10.22
C LYS A 125 -9.26 -9.02 -11.43
N ALA A 126 -10.36 -8.30 -11.70
CA ALA A 126 -10.40 -7.33 -12.78
C ALA A 126 -9.46 -6.14 -12.55
N ILE A 127 -9.36 -5.64 -11.31
CA ILE A 127 -8.39 -4.60 -10.93
C ILE A 127 -6.96 -5.11 -11.16
N ILE A 128 -6.64 -6.30 -10.63
CA ILE A 128 -5.32 -6.92 -10.80
C ILE A 128 -4.97 -7.04 -12.28
N LYS A 129 -5.89 -7.58 -13.09
CA LYS A 129 -5.65 -7.76 -14.51
C LYS A 129 -5.32 -6.43 -15.21
N LYS A 130 -6.10 -5.36 -14.97
CA LYS A 130 -5.84 -4.04 -15.58
C LYS A 130 -4.47 -3.46 -15.21
N LEU A 131 -3.97 -3.76 -14.00
CA LEU A 131 -2.65 -3.34 -13.54
C LEU A 131 -1.54 -4.18 -14.18
N THR A 132 -1.68 -5.50 -14.15
CA THR A 132 -0.66 -6.42 -14.70
C THR A 132 -0.55 -6.35 -16.22
N ASP A 133 -1.65 -6.12 -16.94
CA ASP A 133 -1.64 -5.87 -18.39
C ASP A 133 -0.77 -4.64 -18.77
N ARG A 134 -0.50 -3.75 -17.81
CA ARG A 134 0.39 -2.58 -17.96
C ARG A 134 1.76 -2.75 -17.32
N ASN A 135 2.12 -3.98 -16.95
CA ASN A 135 3.37 -4.31 -16.25
C ASN A 135 3.55 -3.57 -14.90
N ILE A 136 2.46 -3.17 -14.26
CA ILE A 136 2.48 -2.56 -12.93
C ILE A 136 2.57 -3.68 -11.89
N LYS A 137 3.55 -3.61 -10.99
CA LYS A 137 3.66 -4.56 -9.88
C LYS A 137 2.52 -4.35 -8.89
N VAL A 138 1.93 -5.45 -8.42
CA VAL A 138 0.79 -5.43 -7.50
C VAL A 138 1.18 -6.08 -6.18
N VAL A 139 0.74 -5.49 -5.07
CA VAL A 139 0.76 -6.08 -3.73
C VAL A 139 -0.65 -6.08 -3.19
N LEU A 140 -1.14 -7.22 -2.74
CA LEU A 140 -2.48 -7.35 -2.19
C LEU A 140 -2.42 -7.20 -0.66
N CYS A 141 -3.37 -6.44 -0.08
CA CYS A 141 -3.47 -6.30 1.37
C CYS A 141 -4.80 -6.90 1.85
N THR A 142 -4.75 -7.75 2.86
CA THR A 142 -5.98 -8.20 3.52
C THR A 142 -6.57 -7.08 4.37
N PRO A 143 -7.92 -6.97 4.49
CA PRO A 143 -8.55 -6.05 5.44
C PRO A 143 -8.12 -6.39 6.89
N THR A 144 -8.06 -5.40 7.77
CA THR A 144 -7.61 -5.56 9.16
C THR A 144 -8.72 -6.10 10.07
N VAL A 145 -9.39 -5.24 10.81
CA VAL A 145 -10.39 -5.62 11.82
C VAL A 145 -11.63 -4.73 11.76
N ILE A 146 -12.77 -5.29 12.18
CA ILE A 146 -13.99 -4.56 12.54
C ILE A 146 -14.29 -4.95 14.00
N GLY A 147 -13.67 -4.23 14.94
CA GLY A 147 -13.59 -4.57 16.35
C GLY A 147 -12.29 -5.30 16.71
N GLU A 148 -11.82 -5.06 17.93
CA GLU A 148 -10.51 -5.52 18.42
C GLU A 148 -10.61 -6.65 19.46
N ARG A 149 -11.82 -7.16 19.74
CA ARG A 149 -12.00 -8.26 20.68
C ARG A 149 -11.31 -9.52 20.18
N ASN A 150 -10.71 -10.28 21.11
CA ASN A 150 -9.92 -11.46 20.79
C ASN A 150 -10.54 -12.77 21.31
N ASP A 151 -11.80 -12.71 21.75
CA ASP A 151 -12.61 -13.82 22.25
C ASP A 151 -13.63 -14.35 21.22
N TYR A 152 -13.45 -13.98 19.94
CA TYR A 152 -14.33 -14.33 18.82
C TYR A 152 -15.74 -13.70 18.89
N SER A 153 -15.93 -12.66 19.71
CA SER A 153 -17.23 -11.96 19.82
C SER A 153 -17.44 -10.82 18.82
N ASN A 154 -16.45 -10.52 17.96
CA ASN A 154 -16.64 -9.56 16.86
C ASN A 154 -17.53 -10.19 15.79
N GLN A 155 -18.73 -9.66 15.56
CA GLN A 155 -19.75 -10.25 14.68
C GLN A 155 -19.28 -10.46 13.24
N GLN A 156 -18.34 -9.64 12.74
CA GLN A 156 -17.92 -9.64 11.34
C GLN A 156 -16.59 -10.38 11.10
N ASP A 157 -16.00 -10.99 12.12
CA ASP A 157 -14.73 -11.72 11.98
C ASP A 157 -14.79 -12.88 10.99
N GLY A 158 -15.92 -13.59 10.94
CA GLY A 158 -16.13 -14.68 9.98
C GLY A 158 -16.07 -14.19 8.52
N GLU A 159 -16.75 -13.08 8.21
CA GLU A 159 -16.72 -12.48 6.88
C GLU A 159 -15.33 -11.90 6.57
N LEU A 160 -14.68 -11.18 7.52
CA LEU A 160 -13.32 -10.68 7.34
C LEU A 160 -12.33 -11.80 7.01
N ASN A 161 -12.44 -12.95 7.68
CA ASN A 161 -11.59 -14.09 7.40
C ASN A 161 -11.88 -14.68 6.01
N MET A 162 -13.15 -14.76 5.60
CA MET A 162 -13.55 -15.23 4.27
C MET A 162 -13.00 -14.31 3.17
N TYR A 163 -13.17 -12.98 3.27
CA TYR A 163 -12.66 -12.04 2.28
C TYR A 163 -11.12 -12.01 2.25
N SER A 164 -10.49 -12.12 3.40
CA SER A 164 -9.02 -12.27 3.48
C SER A 164 -8.54 -13.54 2.77
N ASN A 165 -9.29 -14.66 2.90
CA ASN A 165 -8.96 -15.89 2.20
C ASN A 165 -9.15 -15.77 0.68
N ILE A 166 -10.16 -15.03 0.21
CA ILE A 166 -10.29 -14.72 -1.23
C ILE A 166 -9.03 -14.05 -1.74
N ILE A 167 -8.54 -13.00 -1.03
CA ILE A 167 -7.31 -12.28 -1.39
C ILE A 167 -6.10 -13.23 -1.39
N ARG A 168 -5.91 -14.04 -0.34
CA ARG A 168 -4.81 -15.01 -0.24
C ARG A 168 -4.83 -16.03 -1.39
N ASN A 169 -6.02 -16.53 -1.72
CA ASN A 169 -6.19 -17.49 -2.82
C ASN A 169 -5.88 -16.88 -4.19
N ILE A 170 -6.31 -15.63 -4.43
CA ILE A 170 -5.96 -14.91 -5.66
C ILE A 170 -4.44 -14.74 -5.75
N ALA A 171 -3.82 -14.28 -4.67
CA ALA A 171 -2.38 -14.06 -4.57
C ALA A 171 -1.58 -15.33 -4.85
N GLN A 172 -1.95 -16.43 -4.22
CA GLN A 172 -1.30 -17.73 -4.42
C GLN A 172 -1.41 -18.20 -5.87
N LYS A 173 -2.63 -18.14 -6.46
CA LYS A 173 -2.86 -18.58 -7.85
C LYS A 173 -2.11 -17.75 -8.88
N GLN A 174 -1.85 -16.46 -8.60
CA GLN A 174 -1.21 -15.51 -9.52
C GLN A 174 0.23 -15.17 -9.12
N SER A 175 0.77 -15.78 -8.06
CA SER A 175 2.12 -15.50 -7.53
C SER A 175 2.33 -14.01 -7.21
N ILE A 176 1.31 -13.37 -6.62
CA ILE A 176 1.35 -11.96 -6.23
C ILE A 176 1.67 -11.86 -4.73
N PRO A 177 2.56 -10.93 -4.30
CA PRO A 177 2.85 -10.71 -2.88
C PRO A 177 1.62 -10.29 -2.08
N VAL A 178 1.50 -10.78 -0.83
CA VAL A 178 0.44 -10.43 0.11
C VAL A 178 1.00 -9.75 1.34
N CYS A 179 0.44 -8.57 1.65
CA CYS A 179 0.53 -7.95 2.96
C CYS A 179 -0.63 -8.48 3.83
N ASP A 180 -0.39 -9.52 4.60
CA ASP A 180 -1.44 -10.18 5.39
C ASP A 180 -1.73 -9.43 6.70
N LEU A 181 -2.31 -8.24 6.57
CA LEU A 181 -2.60 -7.37 7.70
C LEU A 181 -3.62 -7.98 8.67
N ARG A 182 -4.56 -8.79 8.18
CA ARG A 182 -5.52 -9.51 9.03
C ARG A 182 -4.81 -10.37 10.06
N ASN A 183 -3.90 -11.23 9.63
CA ASN A 183 -3.15 -12.10 10.53
C ASN A 183 -2.25 -11.31 11.48
N VAL A 184 -1.60 -10.25 11.00
CA VAL A 184 -0.76 -9.38 11.82
C VAL A 184 -1.57 -8.73 12.95
N PHE A 185 -2.77 -8.21 12.62
CA PHE A 185 -3.64 -7.54 13.61
C PHE A 185 -4.21 -8.53 14.62
N ILE A 186 -4.72 -9.69 14.16
CA ILE A 186 -5.22 -10.74 15.07
C ILE A 186 -4.14 -11.15 16.06
N LYS A 187 -2.93 -11.47 15.58
CA LYS A 187 -1.82 -11.87 16.43
C LYS A 187 -1.47 -10.79 17.46
N TYR A 188 -1.38 -9.53 16.99
CA TYR A 188 -1.06 -8.42 17.89
C TYR A 188 -2.13 -8.25 18.98
N LEU A 189 -3.42 -8.35 18.63
CA LEU A 189 -4.53 -8.23 19.58
C LEU A 189 -4.56 -9.38 20.60
N GLN A 190 -4.27 -10.61 20.18
CA GLN A 190 -4.14 -11.74 21.09
C GLN A 190 -3.07 -11.52 22.17
N GLU A 191 -1.97 -10.87 21.80
CA GLU A 191 -0.84 -10.60 22.71
C GLU A 191 -1.03 -9.32 23.55
N ASN A 192 -1.77 -8.32 23.05
CA ASN A 192 -1.79 -6.96 23.58
C ASN A 192 -3.17 -6.44 23.99
N ASN A 193 -4.23 -7.26 23.92
CA ASN A 193 -5.57 -6.89 24.36
C ASN A 193 -6.10 -7.83 25.47
N PRO A 194 -5.45 -7.91 26.65
CA PRO A 194 -5.83 -8.85 27.70
C PRO A 194 -7.19 -8.54 28.35
N THR A 195 -7.68 -7.30 28.20
CA THR A 195 -8.98 -6.88 28.74
C THR A 195 -10.11 -6.97 27.71
N ASN A 196 -9.85 -7.56 26.55
CA ASN A 196 -10.81 -7.77 25.47
C ASN A 196 -11.56 -6.49 25.02
N GLN A 197 -10.82 -5.37 24.93
CA GLN A 197 -11.37 -4.09 24.51
C GLN A 197 -11.82 -4.16 23.04
N GLU A 198 -12.90 -3.48 22.73
CA GLU A 198 -13.49 -3.44 21.39
C GLU A 198 -12.73 -2.52 20.42
N LYS A 199 -11.99 -1.54 20.97
CA LYS A 199 -11.23 -0.53 20.24
C LYS A 199 -10.14 0.09 21.10
N GLY A 200 -9.25 0.87 20.50
CA GLY A 200 -8.24 1.67 21.21
C GLY A 200 -6.87 1.03 21.25
N ILE A 201 -6.72 -0.23 20.87
CA ILE A 201 -5.42 -0.91 20.80
C ILE A 201 -4.70 -0.58 19.48
N LEU A 202 -5.38 -0.79 18.35
CA LEU A 202 -4.89 -0.53 17.00
C LEU A 202 -5.79 0.41 16.20
N THR A 203 -7.03 0.63 16.65
CA THR A 203 -8.03 1.45 15.98
C THR A 203 -8.60 2.51 16.93
N THR A 204 -9.14 3.58 16.36
CA THR A 204 -9.82 4.65 17.13
C THR A 204 -11.29 4.33 17.38
N ASP A 205 -11.95 3.70 16.40
CA ASP A 205 -13.40 3.49 16.34
C ASP A 205 -13.82 2.08 15.95
N ARG A 206 -12.93 1.10 16.11
CA ARG A 206 -13.04 -0.33 15.73
C ARG A 206 -12.57 -0.64 14.30
N VAL A 207 -12.37 0.38 13.44
CA VAL A 207 -12.05 0.23 12.00
C VAL A 207 -10.85 1.08 11.62
N HIS A 208 -10.93 2.40 11.85
CA HIS A 208 -9.90 3.34 11.44
C HIS A 208 -8.70 3.28 12.38
N LEU A 209 -7.52 3.23 11.79
CA LEU A 209 -6.26 3.01 12.51
C LEU A 209 -5.92 4.18 13.45
N ASN A 210 -5.44 3.86 14.65
CA ASN A 210 -4.73 4.79 15.50
C ASN A 210 -3.23 4.82 15.11
N ASP A 211 -2.41 5.62 15.81
CA ASP A 211 -0.97 5.75 15.51
C ASP A 211 -0.24 4.42 15.49
N LYS A 212 -0.59 3.52 16.44
CA LYS A 212 0.02 2.19 16.53
C LYS A 212 -0.38 1.30 15.37
N GLY A 213 -1.66 1.28 15.02
CA GLY A 213 -2.16 0.54 13.86
C GLY A 213 -1.52 1.02 12.56
N ASN A 214 -1.44 2.34 12.38
CA ASN A 214 -0.77 2.95 11.23
C ASN A 214 0.71 2.56 11.14
N LEU A 215 1.44 2.56 12.28
CA LEU A 215 2.85 2.16 12.30
C LEU A 215 3.04 0.70 11.90
N ILE A 216 2.21 -0.20 12.41
CA ILE A 216 2.27 -1.63 12.06
C ILE A 216 2.03 -1.81 10.55
N VAL A 217 1.00 -1.18 9.98
CA VAL A 217 0.72 -1.25 8.53
C VAL A 217 1.92 -0.74 7.72
N ALA A 218 2.47 0.42 8.09
CA ALA A 218 3.64 1.00 7.43
C ALA A 218 4.85 0.04 7.42
N GLN A 219 5.14 -0.57 8.57
CA GLN A 219 6.25 -1.53 8.73
C GLN A 219 6.06 -2.78 7.88
N GLN A 220 4.83 -3.35 7.85
CA GLN A 220 4.53 -4.55 7.06
C GLN A 220 4.63 -4.27 5.56
N MET A 221 4.08 -3.15 5.08
CA MET A 221 4.16 -2.77 3.68
C MET A 221 5.59 -2.47 3.25
N TRP A 222 6.37 -1.75 4.08
CA TRP A 222 7.76 -1.45 3.79
C TRP A 222 8.64 -2.72 3.71
N LYS A 223 8.42 -3.67 4.62
CA LYS A 223 9.11 -4.96 4.57
C LYS A 223 8.94 -5.65 3.22
N LEU A 224 7.72 -5.73 2.70
CA LEU A 224 7.44 -6.35 1.39
C LEU A 224 8.13 -5.64 0.22
N ILE A 225 8.23 -4.31 0.25
CA ILE A 225 8.94 -3.55 -0.80
C ILE A 225 10.42 -3.90 -0.79
N LYS A 226 11.03 -4.10 0.38
CA LYS A 226 12.44 -4.52 0.47
C LYS A 226 12.68 -5.91 -0.11
N ASP A 227 11.71 -6.82 0.05
CA ASP A 227 11.80 -8.21 -0.42
C ASP A 227 11.51 -8.34 -1.95
N VAL A 228 10.84 -7.35 -2.57
CA VAL A 228 10.43 -7.34 -4.00
C VAL A 228 11.42 -6.53 -4.87
N ARG A 229 12.56 -6.10 -4.31
CA ARG A 229 13.61 -5.36 -5.05
C ARG A 229 14.26 -6.16 -6.17
#